data_c15a77a0ec6afd3c7d510da4d3fe8832
#
_entry.id   c15a77a0ec6afd3c7d510da4d3fe8832
#
_cell.length_a   1.000
_cell.length_b   1.000
_cell.length_c   1.000
_cell.angle_alpha   90.00
_cell.angle_beta   90.00
_cell.angle_gamma   90.00
#
_symmetry.space_group_name_H-M   'P 1'
#
loop_
_entity.id
_entity.type
_entity.pdbx_description
1 polymer ?
#
loop_
_entity_poly.entity_id
_entity_poly.type
_entity_poly.pdbx_seq_one_letter_code
_entity_poly.pdbx_strand_id
1 'polypeptide(L)'
;YDVALAEAGDSFGGRVARERLLPGLSAWGRVMDYRLYQIGQRPNVQMYPGSELGVEEVLEFGFQNICVATGSRWRADGVARQHVVAMPGLGRLPSFTPDDLMAGRMPSGRVVVYDDDHYYMGGVLAEMCAKAGCDVTLVTPAAFVSDWTRNTLEQGAIHRRLAEAGVQIVLNTGVSALRADGVEANCAYTDARRVIEADAVVLVASRASNDTLYHGLMARSSDWADAGIRSVRLIGDAAAPGPIAWATYAGHRYARELDTGVWGEDWGDTLSFRREITELAVD
;
A
#
# COMPACT_ATOMS: atom_id res chain seq x y z
N TYR A 1 -5.90 10.95 26.65
CA TYR A 1 -4.56 11.17 26.12
C TYR A 1 -4.50 12.47 25.34
N ASP A 2 -3.39 13.17 25.44
CA ASP A 2 -3.00 14.22 24.51
C ASP A 2 -2.25 13.56 23.35
N VAL A 3 -2.59 13.93 22.13
CA VAL A 3 -2.07 13.30 20.90
C VAL A 3 -1.41 14.35 20.03
N ALA A 4 -0.16 14.10 19.62
CA ALA A 4 0.51 14.83 18.55
C ALA A 4 0.55 13.93 17.30
N LEU A 5 0.00 14.41 16.18
CA LEU A 5 0.00 13.73 14.91
C LEU A 5 0.90 14.49 13.93
N ALA A 6 2.10 13.96 13.68
CA ALA A 6 3.04 14.51 12.71
C ALA A 6 2.91 13.79 11.36
N GLU A 7 2.96 14.54 10.27
CA GLU A 7 2.92 14.07 8.89
C GLU A 7 4.04 14.76 8.10
N ALA A 8 4.88 13.98 7.41
CA ALA A 8 5.97 14.51 6.59
C ALA A 8 5.46 15.34 5.40
N GLY A 9 4.33 14.95 4.83
CA GLY A 9 3.70 15.67 3.73
C GLY A 9 2.90 16.90 4.19
N ASP A 10 2.62 17.81 3.26
CA ASP A 10 1.86 19.03 3.51
C ASP A 10 0.38 18.76 3.86
N SER A 11 -0.09 17.52 3.70
CA SER A 11 -1.46 17.11 3.97
C SER A 11 -1.53 15.71 4.54
N PHE A 12 -2.50 15.51 5.44
CA PHE A 12 -2.78 14.20 6.03
C PHE A 12 -3.52 13.27 5.05
N GLY A 13 -3.38 11.96 5.29
CA GLY A 13 -4.11 10.94 4.53
C GLY A 13 -3.20 10.01 3.73
N GLY A 14 -1.93 10.38 3.59
CA GLY A 14 -0.90 9.54 2.98
C GLY A 14 -1.32 8.98 1.61
N ARG A 15 -1.24 7.66 1.45
CA ARG A 15 -1.58 6.97 0.22
C ARG A 15 -3.03 7.21 -0.24
N VAL A 16 -4.00 7.24 0.67
CA VAL A 16 -5.42 7.43 0.33
C VAL A 16 -5.69 8.80 -0.31
N ALA A 17 -4.96 9.83 0.13
CA ALA A 17 -5.07 11.18 -0.45
C ALA A 17 -4.68 11.21 -1.93
N ARG A 18 -3.75 10.35 -2.35
CA ARG A 18 -3.32 10.20 -3.75
C ARG A 18 -4.22 9.25 -4.53
N GLU A 19 -4.55 8.10 -3.96
CA GLU A 19 -5.36 7.06 -4.61
C GLU A 19 -6.79 7.53 -4.92
N ARG A 20 -7.39 8.39 -4.09
CA ARG A 20 -8.73 8.97 -4.37
C ARG A 20 -8.80 9.75 -5.69
N LEU A 21 -7.66 10.17 -6.23
CA LEU A 21 -7.56 10.89 -7.49
C LEU A 21 -7.50 9.96 -8.71
N LEU A 22 -7.30 8.66 -8.49
CA LEU A 22 -7.26 7.66 -9.55
C LEU A 22 -8.68 7.32 -10.06
N PRO A 23 -8.80 6.82 -11.30
CA PRO A 23 -10.07 6.45 -11.90
C PRO A 23 -10.92 5.54 -11.02
N GLY A 24 -12.14 5.97 -10.71
CA GLY A 24 -13.12 5.18 -9.94
C GLY A 24 -12.89 5.13 -8.42
N LEU A 25 -11.83 5.73 -7.87
CA LEU A 25 -11.48 5.63 -6.44
C LEU A 25 -11.85 6.85 -5.60
N SER A 26 -12.53 7.85 -6.15
CA SER A 26 -12.86 9.10 -5.43
C SER A 26 -13.60 8.87 -4.11
N ALA A 27 -14.48 7.87 -4.04
CA ALA A 27 -15.24 7.53 -2.84
C ALA A 27 -14.35 7.06 -1.67
N TRP A 28 -13.14 6.57 -1.94
CA TRP A 28 -12.20 6.11 -0.92
C TRP A 28 -11.68 7.26 -0.05
N GLY A 29 -11.67 8.47 -0.59
CA GLY A 29 -11.35 9.66 0.18
C GLY A 29 -12.23 9.85 1.42
N ARG A 30 -13.46 9.30 1.45
CA ARG A 30 -14.35 9.37 2.62
C ARG A 30 -13.71 8.78 3.89
N VAL A 31 -12.83 7.78 3.73
CA VAL A 31 -12.10 7.19 4.87
C VAL A 31 -11.22 8.23 5.55
N MET A 32 -10.54 9.05 4.76
CA MET A 32 -9.70 10.15 5.22
C MET A 32 -10.55 11.33 5.70
N ASP A 33 -11.48 11.81 4.87
CA ASP A 33 -12.29 13.00 5.15
C ASP A 33 -13.05 12.88 6.47
N TYR A 34 -13.65 11.71 6.74
CA TYR A 34 -14.34 11.42 8.00
C TYR A 34 -13.39 11.51 9.20
N ARG A 35 -12.21 10.92 9.09
CA ARG A 35 -11.23 10.91 10.20
C ARG A 35 -10.68 12.30 10.48
N LEU A 36 -10.33 13.04 9.45
CA LEU A 36 -9.87 14.43 9.60
C LEU A 36 -10.93 15.30 10.25
N TYR A 37 -12.20 15.16 9.82
CA TYR A 37 -13.31 15.84 10.48
C TYR A 37 -13.42 15.47 11.95
N GLN A 38 -13.37 14.17 12.30
CA GLN A 38 -13.45 13.72 13.70
C GLN A 38 -12.27 14.21 14.53
N ILE A 39 -11.06 14.19 13.98
CA ILE A 39 -9.85 14.68 14.66
C ILE A 39 -9.98 16.18 14.93
N GLY A 40 -10.43 16.96 13.96
CA GLY A 40 -10.64 18.41 14.11
C GLY A 40 -11.65 18.79 15.21
N GLN A 41 -12.51 17.86 15.66
CA GLN A 41 -13.42 18.07 16.78
C GLN A 41 -12.79 17.74 18.15
N ARG A 42 -11.54 17.30 18.19
CA ARG A 42 -10.86 16.85 19.43
C ARG A 42 -9.85 17.88 19.90
N PRO A 43 -10.10 18.60 21.01
CA PRO A 43 -9.20 19.64 21.51
C PRO A 43 -7.85 19.07 22.03
N ASN A 44 -7.81 17.78 22.34
CA ASN A 44 -6.64 17.05 22.81
C ASN A 44 -5.77 16.47 21.69
N VAL A 45 -6.07 16.77 20.41
CA VAL A 45 -5.26 16.33 19.26
C VAL A 45 -4.65 17.52 18.56
N GLN A 46 -3.33 17.54 18.47
CA GLN A 46 -2.56 18.53 17.73
C GLN A 46 -2.04 17.92 16.44
N MET A 47 -2.18 18.62 15.32
CA MET A 47 -1.83 18.14 13.99
C MET A 47 -0.70 18.98 13.40
N TYR A 48 0.36 18.32 12.97
CA TYR A 48 1.58 18.93 12.44
C TYR A 48 1.83 18.44 10.99
N PRO A 49 1.24 19.08 9.97
CA PRO A 49 1.59 18.79 8.57
C PRO A 49 2.97 19.37 8.23
N GLY A 50 3.62 18.82 7.20
CA GLY A 50 4.96 19.23 6.78
C GLY A 50 6.05 18.99 7.84
N SER A 51 5.82 18.03 8.75
CA SER A 51 6.70 17.76 9.89
C SER A 51 7.22 16.33 9.82
N GLU A 52 8.30 16.13 9.06
CA GLU A 52 9.05 14.88 9.08
C GLU A 52 9.86 14.79 10.37
N LEU A 53 9.63 13.72 11.14
CA LEU A 53 10.34 13.47 12.40
C LEU A 53 11.35 12.34 12.22
N GLY A 54 12.59 12.60 12.60
CA GLY A 54 13.63 11.59 12.77
C GLY A 54 13.67 11.04 14.19
N VAL A 55 14.67 10.22 14.47
CA VAL A 55 14.83 9.56 15.78
C VAL A 55 15.09 10.59 16.89
N GLU A 56 15.93 11.58 16.63
CA GLU A 56 16.33 12.60 17.62
C GLU A 56 15.11 13.45 18.02
N GLU A 57 14.33 13.93 17.02
CA GLU A 57 13.14 14.73 17.32
C GLU A 57 12.13 13.95 18.13
N VAL A 58 11.93 12.65 17.85
CA VAL A 58 11.01 11.80 18.63
C VAL A 58 11.49 11.62 20.07
N LEU A 59 12.79 11.43 20.29
CA LEU A 59 13.38 11.31 21.63
C LEU A 59 13.26 12.62 22.43
N GLU A 60 13.34 13.78 21.77
CA GLU A 60 13.22 15.08 22.40
C GLU A 60 11.78 15.48 22.74
N PHE A 61 10.78 14.93 22.06
CA PHE A 61 9.37 15.34 22.19
C PHE A 61 8.75 15.01 23.57
N GLY A 62 9.25 14.01 24.29
CA GLY A 62 8.79 13.66 25.64
C GLY A 62 7.44 12.92 25.71
N PHE A 63 6.95 12.34 24.62
CA PHE A 63 5.74 11.50 24.62
C PHE A 63 6.04 10.08 25.09
N GLN A 64 5.16 9.54 25.94
CA GLN A 64 5.34 8.21 26.52
C GLN A 64 5.08 7.06 25.53
N ASN A 65 4.15 7.25 24.60
CA ASN A 65 3.75 6.20 23.67
C ASN A 65 3.91 6.70 22.24
N ILE A 66 4.80 6.06 21.51
CA ILE A 66 5.12 6.40 20.13
C ILE A 66 4.45 5.38 19.20
N CYS A 67 3.67 5.89 18.25
CA CYS A 67 3.01 5.09 17.22
C CYS A 67 3.55 5.46 15.85
N VAL A 68 4.35 4.57 15.26
CA VAL A 68 4.93 4.77 13.94
C VAL A 68 3.97 4.20 12.87
N ALA A 69 3.40 5.10 12.05
CA ALA A 69 2.42 4.78 11.01
C ALA A 69 2.84 5.38 9.66
N THR A 70 4.12 5.34 9.36
CA THR A 70 4.81 5.99 8.24
C THR A 70 4.48 5.40 6.86
N GLY A 71 3.62 4.37 6.81
CA GLY A 71 3.09 3.85 5.57
C GLY A 71 4.04 2.93 4.80
N SER A 72 3.88 2.90 3.49
CA SER A 72 4.65 2.05 2.58
C SER A 72 4.85 2.74 1.23
N ARG A 73 5.78 2.23 0.42
CA ARG A 73 6.02 2.65 -0.96
C ARG A 73 5.99 1.45 -1.91
N TRP A 74 5.61 1.69 -3.16
CA TRP A 74 5.68 0.66 -4.19
C TRP A 74 7.14 0.35 -4.56
N ARG A 75 7.44 -0.93 -4.71
CA ARG A 75 8.78 -1.40 -5.07
C ARG A 75 9.04 -1.19 -6.56
N ALA A 76 10.19 -0.59 -6.86
CA ALA A 76 10.65 -0.37 -8.24
C ALA A 76 11.48 -1.54 -8.77
N ASP A 77 11.83 -2.51 -7.93
CA ASP A 77 12.66 -3.66 -8.28
C ASP A 77 11.86 -4.87 -8.79
N GLY A 78 10.52 -4.77 -8.84
CA GLY A 78 9.64 -5.83 -9.32
C GLY A 78 9.51 -7.04 -8.37
N VAL A 79 10.07 -6.96 -7.16
CA VAL A 79 9.88 -8.01 -6.14
C VAL A 79 8.42 -8.07 -5.73
N ALA A 80 7.81 -9.25 -5.88
CA ALA A 80 6.42 -9.52 -5.53
C ALA A 80 6.18 -11.03 -5.39
N ARG A 81 5.03 -11.52 -5.84
CA ARG A 81 4.64 -12.93 -5.74
C ARG A 81 5.42 -13.83 -6.69
N GLN A 82 5.68 -13.34 -7.91
CA GLN A 82 6.42 -14.08 -8.95
C GLN A 82 7.94 -13.94 -8.79
N HIS A 83 8.41 -12.84 -8.23
CA HIS A 83 9.82 -12.53 -8.05
C HIS A 83 10.15 -12.30 -6.59
N VAL A 84 10.92 -13.20 -5.98
CA VAL A 84 11.46 -13.05 -4.62
C VAL A 84 12.78 -12.27 -4.59
N VAL A 85 13.35 -11.99 -5.77
CA VAL A 85 14.54 -11.15 -6.00
C VAL A 85 14.21 -10.12 -7.06
N ALA A 86 15.07 -9.11 -7.21
CA ALA A 86 14.89 -8.06 -8.21
C ALA A 86 14.69 -8.65 -9.61
N MET A 87 13.74 -8.09 -10.36
CA MET A 87 13.40 -8.53 -11.71
C MET A 87 14.59 -8.36 -12.66
N PRO A 88 14.96 -9.39 -13.42
CA PRO A 88 16.04 -9.30 -14.38
C PRO A 88 15.82 -8.20 -15.42
N GLY A 89 16.86 -7.49 -15.78
CA GLY A 89 16.82 -6.48 -16.84
C GLY A 89 16.29 -5.12 -16.42
N LEU A 90 16.16 -4.83 -15.14
CA LEU A 90 15.88 -3.47 -14.66
C LEU A 90 16.83 -2.45 -15.30
N GLY A 91 16.28 -1.30 -15.72
CA GLY A 91 17.01 -0.24 -16.41
C GLY A 91 17.13 -0.43 -17.93
N ARG A 92 16.73 -1.58 -18.51
CA ARG A 92 16.72 -1.79 -19.97
C ARG A 92 15.48 -1.19 -20.64
N LEU A 93 14.40 -1.05 -19.89
CA LEU A 93 13.13 -0.46 -20.31
C LEU A 93 12.73 0.62 -19.29
N PRO A 94 12.21 1.78 -19.72
CA PRO A 94 11.62 2.75 -18.81
C PRO A 94 10.60 2.08 -17.90
N SER A 95 10.83 2.16 -16.58
CA SER A 95 10.03 1.46 -15.58
C SER A 95 9.41 2.45 -14.61
N PHE A 96 8.15 2.25 -14.31
CA PHE A 96 7.35 3.09 -13.43
C PHE A 96 6.73 2.25 -12.32
N THR A 97 6.47 2.88 -11.19
CA THR A 97 5.69 2.32 -10.09
C THR A 97 4.34 3.03 -10.00
N PRO A 98 3.36 2.50 -9.28
CA PRO A 98 2.14 3.23 -8.96
C PRO A 98 2.40 4.59 -8.29
N ASP A 99 3.43 4.70 -7.44
CA ASP A 99 3.81 5.99 -6.83
C ASP A 99 4.24 7.02 -7.87
N ASP A 100 4.92 6.61 -8.93
CA ASP A 100 5.35 7.47 -10.02
C ASP A 100 4.14 8.06 -10.76
N LEU A 101 3.18 7.21 -11.11
CA LEU A 101 1.97 7.65 -11.81
C LEU A 101 1.13 8.57 -10.92
N MET A 102 0.98 8.25 -9.64
CA MET A 102 0.29 9.12 -8.67
C MET A 102 1.01 10.45 -8.44
N ALA A 103 2.31 10.53 -8.71
CA ALA A 103 3.10 11.77 -8.70
C ALA A 103 3.06 12.52 -10.05
N GLY A 104 2.28 12.05 -11.03
CA GLY A 104 2.12 12.68 -12.34
C GLY A 104 3.19 12.27 -13.37
N ARG A 105 4.09 11.34 -13.05
CA ARG A 105 5.07 10.80 -14.00
C ARG A 105 4.40 9.71 -14.84
N MET A 106 3.98 10.05 -16.05
CA MET A 106 3.24 9.15 -16.93
C MET A 106 4.14 8.51 -17.99
N PRO A 107 3.97 7.20 -18.27
CA PRO A 107 4.57 6.58 -19.44
C PRO A 107 3.89 7.07 -20.73
N SER A 108 4.49 6.76 -21.88
CA SER A 108 3.92 7.03 -23.21
C SER A 108 4.20 5.88 -24.17
N GLY A 109 3.48 5.84 -25.30
CA GLY A 109 3.62 4.80 -26.31
C GLY A 109 2.95 3.49 -25.91
N ARG A 110 3.58 2.35 -26.22
CA ARG A 110 3.13 1.01 -25.84
C ARG A 110 3.55 0.75 -24.40
N VAL A 111 2.59 0.51 -23.53
CA VAL A 111 2.82 0.37 -22.09
C VAL A 111 2.34 -0.99 -21.60
N VAL A 112 3.23 -1.76 -21.01
CA VAL A 112 2.85 -2.95 -20.27
C VAL A 112 2.57 -2.55 -18.83
N VAL A 113 1.38 -2.83 -18.33
CA VAL A 113 1.06 -2.79 -16.89
C VAL A 113 1.14 -4.21 -16.36
N TYR A 114 2.19 -4.50 -15.61
CA TYR A 114 2.39 -5.80 -14.98
C TYR A 114 1.77 -5.81 -13.59
N ASP A 115 0.67 -6.56 -13.43
CA ASP A 115 -0.09 -6.66 -12.18
C ASP A 115 0.22 -8.00 -11.47
N ASP A 116 1.11 -7.95 -10.48
CA ASP A 116 1.42 -9.04 -9.55
C ASP A 116 0.91 -8.77 -8.12
N ASP A 117 0.23 -7.63 -7.91
CA ASP A 117 -0.51 -7.31 -6.67
C ASP A 117 -1.88 -8.00 -6.65
N HIS A 118 -2.49 -8.14 -7.81
CA HIS A 118 -3.78 -8.80 -8.06
C HIS A 118 -4.98 -8.11 -7.39
N TYR A 119 -4.82 -6.90 -6.89
CA TYR A 119 -5.93 -6.14 -6.31
C TYR A 119 -6.41 -5.06 -7.30
N TYR A 120 -6.83 -3.90 -6.85
CA TYR A 120 -7.41 -2.86 -7.74
C TYR A 120 -6.37 -2.08 -8.54
N MET A 121 -5.14 -1.94 -8.04
CA MET A 121 -4.16 -0.97 -8.55
C MET A 121 -3.79 -1.22 -10.01
N GLY A 122 -3.51 -2.46 -10.39
CA GLY A 122 -3.15 -2.80 -11.77
C GLY A 122 -4.22 -2.39 -12.77
N GLY A 123 -5.49 -2.73 -12.51
CA GLY A 123 -6.61 -2.35 -13.36
C GLY A 123 -6.82 -0.84 -13.44
N VAL A 124 -6.73 -0.14 -12.31
CA VAL A 124 -6.93 1.32 -12.25
C VAL A 124 -5.84 2.07 -13.01
N LEU A 125 -4.58 1.65 -12.89
CA LEU A 125 -3.47 2.29 -13.61
C LEU A 125 -3.49 1.97 -15.10
N ALA A 126 -3.90 0.77 -15.50
CA ALA A 126 -4.10 0.44 -16.91
C ALA A 126 -5.19 1.34 -17.54
N GLU A 127 -6.31 1.54 -16.83
CA GLU A 127 -7.36 2.49 -17.25
C GLU A 127 -6.81 3.93 -17.35
N MET A 128 -6.01 4.36 -16.38
CA MET A 128 -5.40 5.69 -16.34
C MET A 128 -4.45 5.90 -17.54
N CYS A 129 -3.57 4.95 -17.82
CA CYS A 129 -2.64 5.01 -18.96
C CYS A 129 -3.39 5.03 -20.30
N ALA A 130 -4.41 4.18 -20.47
CA ALA A 130 -5.22 4.16 -21.68
C ALA A 130 -5.95 5.48 -21.92
N LYS A 131 -6.54 6.07 -20.88
CA LYS A 131 -7.17 7.42 -20.94
C LYS A 131 -6.17 8.53 -21.24
N ALA A 132 -4.89 8.35 -20.88
CA ALA A 132 -3.81 9.27 -21.24
C ALA A 132 -3.28 9.07 -22.67
N GLY A 133 -3.84 8.12 -23.46
CA GLY A 133 -3.50 7.88 -24.85
C GLY A 133 -2.40 6.85 -25.07
N CYS A 134 -2.04 6.06 -24.06
CA CYS A 134 -1.12 4.95 -24.22
C CYS A 134 -1.81 3.74 -24.88
N ASP A 135 -1.05 2.95 -25.65
CA ASP A 135 -1.45 1.61 -26.08
C ASP A 135 -1.10 0.62 -24.96
N VAL A 136 -2.11 0.14 -24.23
CA VAL A 136 -1.91 -0.55 -22.96
C VAL A 136 -2.16 -2.04 -23.08
N THR A 137 -1.17 -2.83 -22.65
CA THR A 137 -1.32 -4.27 -22.38
C THR A 137 -1.20 -4.52 -20.88
N LEU A 138 -2.29 -4.96 -20.25
CA LEU A 138 -2.26 -5.44 -18.85
C LEU A 138 -1.87 -6.91 -18.83
N VAL A 139 -0.80 -7.24 -18.12
CA VAL A 139 -0.28 -8.60 -17.97
C VAL A 139 -0.37 -9.01 -16.51
N THR A 140 -0.97 -10.18 -16.25
CA THR A 140 -1.06 -10.71 -14.88
C THR A 140 -0.95 -12.23 -14.86
N PRO A 141 -0.24 -12.82 -13.88
CA PRO A 141 -0.22 -14.27 -13.67
C PRO A 141 -1.55 -14.83 -13.15
N ALA A 142 -2.46 -13.97 -12.67
CA ALA A 142 -3.78 -14.36 -12.21
C ALA A 142 -4.69 -14.79 -13.37
N ALA A 143 -5.73 -15.57 -13.05
CA ALA A 143 -6.74 -16.02 -14.00
C ALA A 143 -7.76 -14.93 -14.36
N PHE A 144 -7.80 -13.85 -13.59
CA PHE A 144 -8.67 -12.68 -13.82
C PHE A 144 -7.90 -11.40 -13.55
N VAL A 145 -8.27 -10.34 -14.26
CA VAL A 145 -7.79 -8.99 -13.94
C VAL A 145 -8.25 -8.61 -12.54
N SER A 146 -7.34 -8.06 -11.74
CA SER A 146 -7.65 -7.60 -10.37
C SER A 146 -8.39 -8.69 -9.58
N ASP A 147 -7.92 -9.92 -9.61
CA ASP A 147 -8.62 -11.13 -9.15
C ASP A 147 -9.13 -11.03 -7.71
N TRP A 148 -8.40 -10.34 -6.84
CA TRP A 148 -8.79 -10.13 -5.43
C TRP A 148 -10.07 -9.31 -5.29
N THR A 149 -10.39 -8.46 -6.28
CA THR A 149 -11.61 -7.64 -6.27
C THR A 149 -12.90 -8.43 -6.53
N ARG A 150 -12.79 -9.73 -6.79
CA ARG A 150 -13.94 -10.67 -6.76
C ARG A 150 -14.54 -10.74 -5.35
N ASN A 151 -13.71 -10.61 -4.31
CA ASN A 151 -14.16 -10.59 -2.92
C ASN A 151 -14.94 -9.30 -2.57
N THR A 152 -14.69 -8.21 -3.28
CA THR A 152 -15.40 -6.92 -3.13
C THR A 152 -16.50 -6.71 -4.16
N LEU A 153 -16.72 -7.70 -5.05
CA LEU A 153 -17.69 -7.67 -6.14
C LEU A 153 -17.44 -6.60 -7.21
N GLU A 154 -16.21 -6.07 -7.29
CA GLU A 154 -15.83 -5.00 -8.22
C GLU A 154 -15.17 -5.52 -9.51
N GLN A 155 -14.69 -6.76 -9.53
CA GLN A 155 -13.91 -7.34 -10.62
C GLN A 155 -14.58 -7.18 -11.98
N GLY A 156 -15.86 -7.49 -12.10
CA GLY A 156 -16.59 -7.37 -13.37
C GLY A 156 -16.70 -5.92 -13.86
N ALA A 157 -16.84 -4.96 -12.96
CA ALA A 157 -16.87 -3.55 -13.30
C ALA A 157 -15.48 -3.03 -13.75
N ILE A 158 -14.41 -3.51 -13.11
CA ILE A 158 -13.02 -3.20 -13.51
C ILE A 158 -12.75 -3.75 -14.91
N HIS A 159 -13.04 -5.02 -15.13
CA HIS A 159 -12.85 -5.66 -16.44
C HIS A 159 -13.59 -4.92 -17.57
N ARG A 160 -14.85 -4.53 -17.33
CA ARG A 160 -15.64 -3.76 -18.30
C ARG A 160 -14.97 -2.44 -18.66
N ARG A 161 -14.53 -1.66 -17.68
CA ARG A 161 -13.86 -0.37 -17.91
C ARG A 161 -12.58 -0.52 -18.71
N LEU A 162 -11.80 -1.59 -18.46
CA LEU A 162 -10.61 -1.89 -19.23
C LEU A 162 -10.93 -2.23 -20.67
N ALA A 163 -11.95 -3.05 -20.92
CA ALA A 163 -12.40 -3.39 -22.27
C ALA A 163 -12.92 -2.16 -23.03
N GLU A 164 -13.72 -1.30 -22.38
CA GLU A 164 -14.21 -0.05 -22.94
C GLU A 164 -13.07 0.95 -23.25
N ALA A 165 -12.00 0.93 -22.44
CA ALA A 165 -10.79 1.74 -22.66
C ALA A 165 -9.84 1.15 -23.72
N GLY A 166 -10.15 0.00 -24.32
CA GLY A 166 -9.33 -0.67 -25.32
C GLY A 166 -8.06 -1.33 -24.79
N VAL A 167 -7.98 -1.58 -23.49
CA VAL A 167 -6.83 -2.25 -22.87
C VAL A 167 -6.76 -3.72 -23.31
N GLN A 168 -5.61 -4.15 -23.83
CA GLN A 168 -5.35 -5.56 -24.08
C GLN A 168 -5.08 -6.28 -22.76
N ILE A 169 -5.73 -7.42 -22.54
CA ILE A 169 -5.61 -8.19 -21.29
C ILE A 169 -4.95 -9.52 -21.58
N VAL A 170 -3.83 -9.79 -20.89
CA VAL A 170 -3.05 -11.03 -20.98
C VAL A 170 -3.03 -11.70 -19.61
N LEU A 171 -3.86 -12.71 -19.43
CA LEU A 171 -4.04 -13.47 -18.20
C LEU A 171 -3.09 -14.67 -18.15
N ASN A 172 -2.96 -15.28 -16.94
CA ASN A 172 -2.15 -16.47 -16.70
C ASN A 172 -0.71 -16.33 -17.23
N THR A 173 -0.19 -15.11 -17.15
CA THR A 173 1.10 -14.75 -17.74
C THR A 173 1.89 -13.88 -16.78
N GLY A 174 3.08 -14.34 -16.38
CA GLY A 174 4.04 -13.55 -15.64
C GLY A 174 4.97 -12.77 -16.55
N VAL A 175 5.74 -11.84 -15.97
CA VAL A 175 6.86 -11.17 -16.62
C VAL A 175 8.14 -11.66 -15.98
N SER A 176 9.02 -12.32 -16.73
CA SER A 176 10.26 -12.93 -16.23
C SER A 176 11.48 -12.01 -16.30
N ALA A 177 11.48 -11.05 -17.23
CA ALA A 177 12.56 -10.09 -17.40
C ALA A 177 12.12 -8.86 -18.18
N LEU A 178 12.84 -7.74 -17.99
CA LEU A 178 12.74 -6.56 -18.84
C LEU A 178 13.80 -6.59 -19.93
N ARG A 179 13.43 -6.15 -21.13
CA ARG A 179 14.26 -6.09 -22.35
C ARG A 179 14.23 -4.68 -22.92
N ALA A 180 15.14 -4.36 -23.79
CA ALA A 180 15.15 -3.06 -24.46
C ALA A 180 13.97 -2.85 -25.42
N ASP A 181 13.35 -3.95 -25.91
CA ASP A 181 12.26 -3.98 -26.87
C ASP A 181 10.90 -4.33 -26.22
N GLY A 182 10.85 -4.52 -24.89
CA GLY A 182 9.61 -4.87 -24.19
C GLY A 182 9.85 -5.74 -22.95
N VAL A 183 8.90 -6.63 -22.66
CA VAL A 183 8.97 -7.55 -21.53
C VAL A 183 8.98 -9.01 -21.99
N GLU A 184 9.79 -9.83 -21.34
CA GLU A 184 9.74 -11.27 -21.52
C GLU A 184 8.60 -11.84 -20.68
N ALA A 185 7.56 -12.31 -21.34
CA ALA A 185 6.39 -12.89 -20.72
C ALA A 185 6.47 -14.43 -20.71
N ASN A 186 6.06 -15.05 -19.61
CA ASN A 186 6.03 -16.50 -19.43
C ASN A 186 4.64 -16.97 -19.02
N CYS A 187 4.23 -18.13 -19.58
CA CYS A 187 2.97 -18.75 -19.19
C CYS A 187 3.04 -19.24 -17.72
N ALA A 188 1.97 -19.02 -16.95
CA ALA A 188 1.90 -19.46 -15.54
C ALA A 188 1.87 -20.99 -15.37
N TYR A 189 1.54 -21.74 -16.43
CA TYR A 189 1.35 -23.19 -16.38
C TYR A 189 2.36 -23.99 -17.21
N THR A 190 3.08 -23.32 -18.10
CA THR A 190 4.03 -23.99 -19.01
C THR A 190 5.31 -23.17 -19.12
N ASP A 191 6.35 -23.75 -19.73
CA ASP A 191 7.61 -23.05 -20.02
C ASP A 191 7.56 -22.12 -21.24
N ALA A 192 6.37 -21.93 -21.83
CA ALA A 192 6.18 -21.09 -23.01
C ALA A 192 6.52 -19.63 -22.68
N ARG A 193 7.40 -19.04 -23.48
CA ARG A 193 7.83 -17.65 -23.36
C ARG A 193 7.58 -16.89 -24.65
N ARG A 194 7.32 -15.60 -24.53
CA ARG A 194 7.22 -14.67 -25.65
C ARG A 194 7.65 -13.28 -25.22
N VAL A 195 8.00 -12.44 -26.17
CA VAL A 195 8.20 -11.02 -25.92
C VAL A 195 6.87 -10.29 -26.18
N ILE A 196 6.48 -9.43 -25.25
CA ILE A 196 5.44 -8.43 -25.45
C ILE A 196 6.17 -7.11 -25.66
N GLU A 197 6.06 -6.55 -26.86
CA GLU A 197 6.71 -5.29 -27.21
C GLU A 197 6.15 -4.15 -26.36
N ALA A 198 7.03 -3.32 -25.83
CA ALA A 198 6.66 -2.17 -25.02
C ALA A 198 7.75 -1.10 -25.05
N ASP A 199 7.32 0.14 -24.90
CA ASP A 199 8.19 1.31 -24.78
C ASP A 199 8.38 1.69 -23.29
N ALA A 200 7.49 1.18 -22.41
CA ALA A 200 7.58 1.35 -20.97
C ALA A 200 6.84 0.21 -20.22
N VAL A 201 7.18 0.02 -18.95
CA VAL A 201 6.49 -0.90 -18.04
C VAL A 201 6.07 -0.20 -16.75
N VAL A 202 4.86 -0.49 -16.27
CA VAL A 202 4.39 -0.13 -14.94
C VAL A 202 4.40 -1.37 -14.07
N LEU A 203 5.22 -1.38 -13.02
CA LEU A 203 5.40 -2.51 -12.11
C LEU A 203 4.43 -2.37 -10.92
N VAL A 204 3.28 -3.03 -11.01
CA VAL A 204 2.34 -3.15 -9.89
C VAL A 204 2.66 -4.44 -9.14
N ALA A 205 3.76 -4.38 -8.39
CA ALA A 205 4.37 -5.55 -7.77
C ALA A 205 3.97 -5.66 -6.28
N SER A 206 4.88 -5.33 -5.38
CA SER A 206 4.60 -5.28 -3.95
C SER A 206 4.96 -3.92 -3.36
N ARG A 207 4.62 -3.73 -2.10
CA ARG A 207 4.98 -2.53 -1.35
C ARG A 207 6.01 -2.87 -0.28
N ALA A 208 6.96 -1.97 -0.07
CA ALA A 208 7.91 -2.04 1.03
C ALA A 208 7.42 -1.14 2.15
N SER A 209 7.44 -1.65 3.38
CA SER A 209 7.18 -0.87 4.58
C SER A 209 8.14 0.30 4.70
N ASN A 210 7.67 1.44 5.18
CA ASN A 210 8.49 2.58 5.54
C ASN A 210 8.75 2.55 7.06
N ASP A 211 9.64 1.66 7.50
CA ASP A 211 9.86 1.30 8.90
C ASP A 211 11.19 1.81 9.48
N THR A 212 11.92 2.63 8.72
CA THR A 212 13.24 3.14 9.10
C THR A 212 13.22 3.87 10.45
N LEU A 213 12.22 4.74 10.69
CA LEU A 213 12.07 5.44 11.96
C LEU A 213 11.88 4.46 13.12
N TYR A 214 11.04 3.43 12.93
CA TYR A 214 10.82 2.41 13.95
C TYR A 214 12.11 1.68 14.31
N HIS A 215 12.86 1.20 13.33
CA HIS A 215 14.12 0.51 13.56
C HIS A 215 15.17 1.43 14.18
N GLY A 216 15.20 2.69 13.80
CA GLY A 216 16.07 3.69 14.44
C GLY A 216 15.74 3.91 15.92
N LEU A 217 14.45 4.02 16.26
CA LEU A 217 14.01 4.13 17.67
C LEU A 217 14.32 2.86 18.47
N MET A 218 14.11 1.67 17.88
CA MET A 218 14.44 0.41 18.53
C MET A 218 15.94 0.25 18.78
N ALA A 219 16.79 0.70 17.86
CA ALA A 219 18.24 0.72 18.05
C ALA A 219 18.70 1.67 19.18
N ARG A 220 17.87 2.66 19.53
CA ARG A 220 18.09 3.64 20.60
C ARG A 220 17.24 3.35 21.84
N SER A 221 16.82 2.10 22.04
CA SER A 221 15.95 1.69 23.17
C SER A 221 16.56 1.96 24.55
N SER A 222 17.88 2.04 24.68
CA SER A 222 18.56 2.46 25.91
C SER A 222 18.25 3.88 26.33
N ASP A 223 17.89 4.77 25.41
CA ASP A 223 17.67 6.19 25.62
C ASP A 223 16.20 6.49 25.98
N TRP A 224 15.31 5.50 25.83
CA TRP A 224 13.87 5.68 26.05
C TRP A 224 13.53 6.11 27.47
N ALA A 225 14.24 5.58 28.47
CA ALA A 225 13.98 5.92 29.86
C ALA A 225 14.21 7.41 30.13
N ASP A 226 15.32 7.96 29.62
CA ASP A 226 15.67 9.37 29.75
C ASP A 226 14.73 10.27 28.93
N ALA A 227 14.28 9.80 27.78
CA ALA A 227 13.29 10.47 26.93
C ALA A 227 11.83 10.32 27.44
N GLY A 228 11.60 9.53 28.50
CA GLY A 228 10.26 9.28 29.04
C GLY A 228 9.39 8.35 28.18
N ILE A 229 9.97 7.67 27.18
CA ILE A 229 9.26 6.75 26.28
C ILE A 229 9.04 5.40 26.97
N ARG A 230 7.79 4.94 26.97
CA ARG A 230 7.37 3.64 27.52
C ARG A 230 7.13 2.60 26.43
N SER A 231 6.67 3.04 25.27
CA SER A 231 6.40 2.12 24.15
C SER A 231 6.62 2.77 22.80
N VAL A 232 7.14 1.98 21.86
CA VAL A 232 7.21 2.32 20.43
C VAL A 232 6.52 1.20 19.67
N ARG A 233 5.54 1.54 18.83
CA ARG A 233 4.74 0.58 18.04
C ARG A 233 4.73 0.93 16.58
N LEU A 234 4.85 -0.09 15.76
CA LEU A 234 4.73 -0.01 14.30
C LEU A 234 3.36 -0.53 13.90
N ILE A 235 2.59 0.27 13.13
CA ILE A 235 1.22 -0.09 12.73
C ILE A 235 0.94 0.19 11.26
N GLY A 236 -0.17 -0.35 10.78
CA GLY A 236 -0.67 -0.14 9.42
C GLY A 236 0.31 -0.61 8.35
N ASP A 237 0.39 0.11 7.24
CA ASP A 237 1.27 -0.25 6.11
C ASP A 237 2.76 -0.19 6.45
N ALA A 238 3.14 0.53 7.49
CA ALA A 238 4.51 0.54 7.99
C ALA A 238 4.89 -0.81 8.64
N ALA A 239 3.93 -1.50 9.26
CA ALA A 239 4.13 -2.85 9.79
C ALA A 239 3.97 -3.92 8.71
N ALA A 240 2.87 -3.83 7.94
CA ALA A 240 2.58 -4.77 6.86
C ALA A 240 1.66 -4.10 5.82
N PRO A 241 2.16 -3.80 4.61
CA PRO A 241 1.36 -3.18 3.56
C PRO A 241 0.12 -4.02 3.22
N GLY A 242 -1.05 -3.38 3.24
CA GLY A 242 -2.32 -4.06 3.03
C GLY A 242 -3.46 -3.16 2.55
N PRO A 243 -4.70 -3.66 2.48
CA PRO A 243 -5.88 -2.86 2.21
C PRO A 243 -6.08 -1.75 3.26
N ILE A 244 -6.79 -0.68 2.87
CA ILE A 244 -7.13 0.44 3.77
C ILE A 244 -7.80 -0.06 5.07
N ALA A 245 -8.65 -1.08 4.96
CA ALA A 245 -9.32 -1.69 6.11
C ALA A 245 -8.33 -2.21 7.18
N TRP A 246 -7.21 -2.78 6.75
CA TRP A 246 -6.18 -3.29 7.68
C TRP A 246 -5.46 -2.15 8.40
N ALA A 247 -5.12 -1.08 7.68
CA ALA A 247 -4.50 0.10 8.29
C ALA A 247 -5.43 0.75 9.33
N THR A 248 -6.72 0.89 9.00
CA THR A 248 -7.71 1.45 9.94
C THR A 248 -7.96 0.53 11.14
N TYR A 249 -8.00 -0.77 10.91
CA TYR A 249 -8.10 -1.76 11.99
C TYR A 249 -6.89 -1.70 12.92
N ALA A 250 -5.67 -1.65 12.37
CA ALA A 250 -4.45 -1.55 13.16
C ALA A 250 -4.43 -0.31 14.06
N GLY A 251 -4.88 0.85 13.54
CA GLY A 251 -5.01 2.07 14.33
C GLY A 251 -6.05 1.95 15.46
N HIS A 252 -7.22 1.37 15.17
CA HIS A 252 -8.24 1.12 16.19
C HIS A 252 -7.75 0.13 17.25
N ARG A 253 -7.09 -0.92 16.83
CA ARG A 253 -6.51 -1.93 17.71
C ARG A 253 -5.47 -1.29 18.62
N TYR A 254 -4.52 -0.53 18.07
CA TYR A 254 -3.51 0.17 18.85
C TYR A 254 -4.14 1.02 19.95
N ALA A 255 -5.12 1.85 19.61
CA ALA A 255 -5.77 2.73 20.57
C ALA A 255 -6.51 1.95 21.68
N ARG A 256 -7.11 0.81 21.36
CA ARG A 256 -7.83 -0.05 22.32
C ARG A 256 -6.90 -0.81 23.26
N GLU A 257 -5.72 -1.17 22.78
CA GLU A 257 -4.75 -1.97 23.53
C GLU A 257 -3.75 -1.09 24.30
N LEU A 258 -3.79 0.23 24.15
CA LEU A 258 -2.80 1.16 24.71
C LEU A 258 -2.62 1.04 26.23
N ASP A 259 -3.69 0.81 26.98
CA ASP A 259 -3.69 0.72 28.45
C ASP A 259 -3.63 -0.72 28.98
N THR A 260 -3.63 -1.73 28.13
CA THR A 260 -3.76 -3.12 28.59
C THR A 260 -2.44 -3.69 29.13
N GLY A 261 -1.31 -3.04 28.88
CA GLY A 261 0.02 -3.54 29.23
C GLY A 261 0.43 -4.80 28.46
N VAL A 262 -0.43 -5.32 27.60
CA VAL A 262 -0.23 -6.53 26.81
C VAL A 262 0.27 -6.14 25.43
N TRP A 263 1.58 -6.11 25.30
CA TRP A 263 2.25 -5.82 24.05
C TRP A 263 3.26 -6.92 23.79
N GLY A 264 3.08 -7.67 22.77
CA GLY A 264 4.05 -8.68 22.40
C GLY A 264 3.49 -9.80 21.54
N GLU A 265 4.32 -10.80 21.31
CA GLU A 265 4.02 -11.99 20.51
C GLU A 265 3.02 -12.95 21.19
N ASP A 266 2.76 -12.76 22.48
CA ASP A 266 1.73 -13.50 23.20
C ASP A 266 0.33 -13.02 22.82
N TRP A 267 -0.10 -13.46 21.68
CA TRP A 267 -1.47 -13.36 21.20
C TRP A 267 -2.45 -14.26 21.97
N GLY A 268 -2.04 -14.66 23.17
CA GLY A 268 -2.81 -15.47 24.08
C GLY A 268 -4.13 -14.83 24.54
N ASP A 269 -4.69 -15.34 25.57
CA ASP A 269 -6.05 -15.08 26.07
C ASP A 269 -6.36 -13.65 26.55
N THR A 270 -5.43 -12.72 26.45
CA THR A 270 -5.48 -11.39 27.07
C THR A 270 -5.76 -10.24 26.09
N LEU A 271 -6.12 -10.48 24.83
CA LEU A 271 -6.50 -9.42 23.90
C LEU A 271 -7.78 -8.72 24.38
N SER A 272 -7.68 -7.43 24.66
CA SER A 272 -8.82 -6.57 25.06
C SER A 272 -9.88 -6.42 23.96
N PHE A 273 -9.58 -6.88 22.74
CA PHE A 273 -10.44 -6.80 21.57
C PHE A 273 -10.83 -8.19 21.09
N ARG A 274 -11.58 -8.93 21.92
CA ARG A 274 -12.31 -10.12 21.44
C ARG A 274 -13.72 -9.70 21.06
N ARG A 275 -14.17 -10.12 19.89
CA ARG A 275 -15.58 -10.14 19.56
C ARG A 275 -16.21 -11.20 20.45
N GLU A 276 -17.10 -10.81 21.36
CA GLU A 276 -17.93 -11.80 22.05
C GLU A 276 -18.71 -12.59 21.00
N ILE A 277 -18.47 -13.87 20.92
CA ILE A 277 -19.30 -14.77 20.14
C ILE A 277 -20.56 -14.94 20.99
N THR A 278 -21.63 -14.25 20.61
CA THR A 278 -22.94 -14.54 21.16
C THR A 278 -23.32 -15.95 20.68
N GLU A 279 -23.24 -16.92 21.57
CA GLU A 279 -23.83 -18.23 21.30
C GLU A 279 -25.32 -18.01 21.08
N LEU A 280 -25.76 -18.21 19.83
CA LEU A 280 -27.19 -18.30 19.57
C LEU A 280 -27.69 -19.57 20.29
N ALA A 281 -28.46 -19.37 21.34
CA ALA A 281 -29.20 -20.46 21.93
C ALA A 281 -30.12 -21.02 20.80
N VAL A 282 -29.83 -22.23 20.37
CA VAL A 282 -30.69 -22.95 19.45
C VAL A 282 -31.71 -23.67 20.37
N ASP A 283 -32.93 -23.13 20.45
CA ASP A 283 -34.08 -23.81 21.06
C ASP A 283 -34.56 -24.98 20.19
#